data_fc79bfc928141d457e381c24b1ce2761
#
_entry.id   fc79bfc928141d457e381c24b1ce2761
#
_cell.length_a   1.000
_cell.length_b   1.000
_cell.length_c   1.000
_cell.angle_alpha   90.00
_cell.angle_beta   90.00
_cell.angle_gamma   90.00
#
_symmetry.space_group_name_H-M   'P 1'
#
loop_
_entity.id
_entity.type
_entity.pdbx_description
1 polymer ?
#
loop_
_entity_poly.entity_id
_entity_poly.type
_entity_poly.pdbx_seq_one_letter_code
_entity_poly.pdbx_strand_id
1 'polypeptide(L)'
;MSITEVKRRGKVGLMVCGHKEYWPQFPEMKGQFLKNAADFQKLLESQGVDVITYTNQEGNCIVDTTEDGYKAGLLFKANDIDLLFLYQTAYVASGRYVQGVQAAGCPVVIVGYQKTRNVATATIYEEHAGGGACPLPEAYNALTRSGIKPAGLEYGHYLIPGYDERFEKNISEWCRVATALRSYKGAIFGHLGHTYEGMLDMNFDPTTFTRTFGVHIKMIEMCEFVKYVNEAKESDIKEKIRVMKDTFQFMDPSYDPTTRKITDEDIEWTARCSVGMDKLVSNNNLSGMAYYYEGIDNEYERIAASMIIGNTLLVSKGVPFAGESDMKTCLAMYTTSVLGCGGSFAEFCSTIFDENIQMVGHDGPHDIRISDAKPLLRALKVFHGKKGSGLTVDFSLKAGPITMLGLSSDVDGNYSFSVAEGESQKGIKPQNGNTQTRGYFGPNVSEFVEQWSTSGINHHFSLSIGHNASLLEKLATTLNIPFKQIR
;
A
#
# COMPACT_ATOMS: atom_id res chain seq x y z
N MET A 1 -20.40 10.71 12.45
CA MET A 1 -19.71 11.06 11.19
C MET A 1 -19.32 9.76 10.50
N SER A 2 -19.67 9.57 9.24
CA SER A 2 -19.18 8.39 8.51
C SER A 2 -17.70 8.61 8.22
N ILE A 3 -16.84 7.66 8.60
CA ILE A 3 -15.45 7.63 8.15
C ILE A 3 -15.52 7.31 6.67
N THR A 4 -15.32 8.32 5.84
CA THR A 4 -15.22 8.19 4.39
C THR A 4 -13.79 7.79 4.06
N GLU A 5 -13.61 6.83 3.19
CA GLU A 5 -12.31 6.48 2.62
C GLU A 5 -11.69 7.75 2.01
N VAL A 6 -10.68 8.32 2.67
CA VAL A 6 -9.95 9.46 2.14
C VAL A 6 -8.96 8.92 1.12
N LYS A 7 -9.38 8.75 -0.12
CA LYS A 7 -8.46 8.48 -1.22
C LYS A 7 -7.60 9.71 -1.46
N ARG A 8 -6.40 9.70 -0.93
CA ARG A 8 -5.40 10.71 -1.27
C ARG A 8 -4.92 10.43 -2.70
N ARG A 9 -4.95 11.43 -3.56
CA ARG A 9 -4.39 11.33 -4.92
C ARG A 9 -2.91 11.65 -4.86
N GLY A 10 -2.08 10.79 -5.46
CA GLY A 10 -0.66 11.07 -5.63
C GLY A 10 -0.48 12.30 -6.52
N LYS A 11 0.51 13.13 -6.22
CA LYS A 11 0.82 14.31 -7.00
C LYS A 11 2.16 14.10 -7.69
N VAL A 12 2.17 14.09 -9.02
CA VAL A 12 3.37 13.83 -9.80
C VAL A 12 3.81 15.05 -10.61
N GLY A 13 5.10 15.25 -10.71
CA GLY A 13 5.68 16.22 -11.64
C GLY A 13 5.93 15.55 -12.99
N LEU A 14 5.64 16.25 -14.07
CA LEU A 14 6.02 15.85 -15.43
C LEU A 14 7.00 16.87 -16.00
N MET A 15 8.31 16.53 -16.01
CA MET A 15 9.35 17.32 -16.63
C MET A 15 9.57 16.81 -18.06
N VAL A 16 9.09 17.58 -19.02
CA VAL A 16 9.21 17.25 -20.46
C VAL A 16 10.49 17.83 -21.00
N CYS A 17 11.48 17.00 -21.28
CA CYS A 17 12.78 17.43 -21.73
C CYS A 17 12.87 17.47 -23.26
N GLY A 18 13.40 18.57 -23.81
CA GLY A 18 13.61 18.78 -25.26
C GLY A 18 14.99 19.29 -25.58
N HIS A 19 15.36 19.27 -26.86
CA HIS A 19 16.67 19.72 -27.35
C HIS A 19 16.53 20.97 -28.21
N LYS A 20 16.90 22.12 -27.64
CA LYS A 20 16.68 23.43 -28.27
C LYS A 20 17.30 23.54 -29.66
N GLU A 21 18.46 22.91 -29.83
CA GLU A 21 19.22 22.92 -31.09
C GLU A 21 18.51 22.20 -32.24
N TYR A 22 17.49 21.40 -31.94
CA TYR A 22 16.67 20.72 -32.96
C TYR A 22 15.61 21.64 -33.58
N TRP A 23 15.14 22.68 -32.90
CA TRP A 23 14.03 23.50 -33.38
C TRP A 23 14.31 24.19 -34.73
N PRO A 24 15.50 24.79 -34.95
CA PRO A 24 15.82 25.35 -36.27
C PRO A 24 16.00 24.31 -37.38
N GLN A 25 16.44 23.09 -37.01
CA GLN A 25 16.73 22.02 -37.97
C GLN A 25 15.48 21.21 -38.32
N PHE A 26 14.60 21.04 -37.33
CA PHE A 26 13.40 20.23 -37.44
C PHE A 26 12.21 20.99 -36.84
N PRO A 27 11.67 22.03 -37.53
CA PRO A 27 10.64 22.93 -36.95
C PRO A 27 9.35 22.22 -36.51
N GLU A 28 8.96 21.15 -37.20
CA GLU A 28 7.74 20.39 -36.92
C GLU A 28 7.89 19.46 -35.72
N MET A 29 9.11 19.13 -35.34
CA MET A 29 9.41 18.21 -34.25
C MET A 29 8.86 18.71 -32.90
N LYS A 30 8.98 20.03 -32.65
CA LYS A 30 8.48 20.65 -31.41
C LYS A 30 6.98 20.42 -31.21
N GLY A 31 6.18 20.59 -32.27
CA GLY A 31 4.74 20.33 -32.22
C GLY A 31 4.43 18.85 -31.90
N GLN A 32 5.19 17.92 -32.49
CA GLN A 32 5.03 16.50 -32.21
C GLN A 32 5.40 16.15 -30.75
N PHE A 33 6.43 16.74 -30.17
CA PHE A 33 6.81 16.52 -28.79
C PHE A 33 5.77 17.06 -27.80
N LEU A 34 5.20 18.22 -28.08
CA LEU A 34 4.10 18.77 -27.30
C LEU A 34 2.89 17.84 -27.30
N LYS A 35 2.55 17.28 -28.46
CA LYS A 35 1.48 16.28 -28.56
C LYS A 35 1.79 15.02 -27.76
N ASN A 36 3.04 14.51 -27.86
CA ASN A 36 3.46 13.35 -27.11
C ASN A 36 3.39 13.58 -25.60
N ALA A 37 3.81 14.76 -25.14
CA ALA A 37 3.74 15.16 -23.74
C ALA A 37 2.29 15.22 -23.25
N ALA A 38 1.39 15.79 -24.04
CA ALA A 38 -0.03 15.84 -23.71
C ALA A 38 -0.68 14.45 -23.64
N ASP A 39 -0.31 13.55 -24.55
CA ASP A 39 -0.81 12.17 -24.52
C ASP A 39 -0.27 11.42 -23.28
N PHE A 40 1.00 11.60 -22.94
CA PHE A 40 1.58 11.00 -21.74
C PHE A 40 0.99 11.59 -20.45
N GLN A 41 0.74 12.89 -20.40
CA GLN A 41 0.03 13.52 -19.27
C GLN A 41 -1.35 12.90 -19.07
N LYS A 42 -2.13 12.71 -20.15
CA LYS A 42 -3.45 12.04 -20.09
C LYS A 42 -3.34 10.61 -19.56
N LEU A 43 -2.30 9.86 -19.95
CA LEU A 43 -2.05 8.53 -19.40
C LEU A 43 -1.85 8.60 -17.88
N LEU A 44 -1.03 9.51 -17.38
CA LEU A 44 -0.81 9.70 -15.94
C LEU A 44 -2.12 10.08 -15.22
N GLU A 45 -2.86 11.05 -15.74
CA GLU A 45 -4.14 11.51 -15.17
C GLU A 45 -5.18 10.38 -15.12
N SER A 46 -5.21 9.51 -16.15
CA SER A 46 -6.09 8.34 -16.17
C SER A 46 -5.80 7.32 -15.08
N GLN A 47 -4.57 7.34 -14.51
CA GLN A 47 -4.18 6.51 -13.36
C GLN A 47 -4.61 7.13 -12.02
N GLY A 48 -5.31 8.25 -12.02
CA GLY A 48 -5.89 8.85 -10.82
C GLY A 48 -4.90 9.68 -9.98
N VAL A 49 -3.80 10.15 -10.58
CA VAL A 49 -2.87 11.10 -9.96
C VAL A 49 -3.11 12.53 -10.46
N ASP A 50 -2.68 13.52 -9.68
CA ASP A 50 -2.65 14.92 -10.09
C ASP A 50 -1.30 15.22 -10.75
N VAL A 51 -1.31 15.76 -11.97
CA VAL A 51 -0.10 16.03 -12.72
C VAL A 51 0.24 17.51 -12.70
N ILE A 52 1.45 17.85 -12.29
CA ILE A 52 2.01 19.20 -12.32
C ILE A 52 3.01 19.27 -13.48
N THR A 53 2.80 20.20 -14.40
CA THR A 53 3.66 20.42 -15.56
C THR A 53 4.20 21.85 -15.54
N TYR A 54 5.48 22.03 -15.88
CA TYR A 54 6.08 23.36 -16.02
C TYR A 54 5.61 24.02 -17.31
N THR A 55 5.49 25.35 -17.28
CA THR A 55 5.26 26.15 -18.49
C THR A 55 6.39 27.16 -18.63
N ASN A 56 7.12 27.10 -19.74
CA ASN A 56 8.24 28.01 -20.04
C ASN A 56 7.77 29.38 -20.54
N GLN A 57 8.68 30.29 -20.84
CA GLN A 57 8.36 31.65 -21.31
C GLN A 57 7.67 31.67 -22.68
N GLU A 58 7.83 30.62 -23.49
CA GLU A 58 7.14 30.48 -24.78
C GLU A 58 5.71 29.94 -24.65
N GLY A 59 5.25 29.69 -23.42
CA GLY A 59 3.91 29.16 -23.15
C GLY A 59 3.75 27.67 -23.41
N ASN A 60 4.82 26.88 -23.41
CA ASN A 60 4.78 25.43 -23.59
C ASN A 60 5.52 24.68 -22.48
N CYS A 61 5.36 23.33 -22.42
CA CYS A 61 5.86 22.52 -21.32
C CYS A 61 7.30 22.00 -21.49
N ILE A 62 7.98 22.36 -22.58
CA ILE A 62 9.31 21.77 -22.87
C ILE A 62 10.39 22.49 -22.04
N VAL A 63 11.19 21.71 -21.35
CA VAL A 63 12.42 22.11 -20.69
C VAL A 63 13.57 21.86 -21.67
N ASP A 64 14.09 22.92 -22.27
CA ASP A 64 15.17 22.87 -23.27
C ASP A 64 16.34 23.82 -22.96
N THR A 65 16.28 24.49 -21.80
CA THR A 65 17.37 25.28 -21.22
C THR A 65 17.64 24.88 -19.77
N THR A 66 18.84 25.13 -19.28
CA THR A 66 19.20 24.89 -17.88
C THR A 66 18.36 25.74 -16.93
N GLU A 67 18.05 26.99 -17.32
CA GLU A 67 17.23 27.89 -16.53
C GLU A 67 15.78 27.36 -16.37
N ASP A 68 15.16 26.87 -17.45
CA ASP A 68 13.82 26.27 -17.41
C ASP A 68 13.84 24.99 -16.56
N GLY A 69 14.86 24.18 -16.67
CA GLY A 69 15.05 23.00 -15.82
C GLY A 69 15.03 23.33 -14.33
N TYR A 70 15.79 24.34 -13.94
CA TYR A 70 15.85 24.78 -12.55
C TYR A 70 14.51 25.36 -12.07
N LYS A 71 13.86 26.22 -12.88
CA LYS A 71 12.53 26.77 -12.57
C LYS A 71 11.45 25.69 -12.44
N ALA A 72 11.49 24.70 -13.33
CA ALA A 72 10.61 23.52 -13.23
C ALA A 72 10.80 22.77 -11.92
N GLY A 73 12.05 22.54 -11.51
CA GLY A 73 12.36 21.90 -10.23
C GLY A 73 11.81 22.68 -9.02
N LEU A 74 11.94 24.01 -9.01
CA LEU A 74 11.38 24.87 -7.96
C LEU A 74 9.84 24.80 -7.94
N LEU A 75 9.19 24.79 -9.10
CA LEU A 75 7.74 24.63 -9.21
C LEU A 75 7.29 23.30 -8.62
N PHE A 76 7.98 22.21 -8.94
CA PHE A 76 7.66 20.87 -8.43
C PHE A 76 7.80 20.81 -6.91
N LYS A 77 8.88 21.37 -6.36
CA LYS A 77 9.08 21.49 -4.92
C LYS A 77 7.97 22.30 -4.24
N ALA A 78 7.62 23.45 -4.80
CA ALA A 78 6.57 24.33 -4.26
C ALA A 78 5.18 23.65 -4.26
N ASN A 79 4.93 22.74 -5.18
CA ASN A 79 3.71 21.95 -5.26
C ASN A 79 3.74 20.66 -4.42
N ASP A 80 4.83 20.39 -3.70
CA ASP A 80 4.99 19.18 -2.88
C ASP A 80 4.62 17.92 -3.65
N ILE A 81 5.25 17.69 -4.81
CA ILE A 81 5.04 16.45 -5.58
C ILE A 81 5.60 15.24 -4.86
N ASP A 82 5.07 14.06 -5.15
CA ASP A 82 5.48 12.79 -4.55
C ASP A 82 6.50 12.03 -5.39
N LEU A 83 6.41 12.19 -6.71
CA LEU A 83 7.25 11.53 -7.70
C LEU A 83 7.42 12.45 -8.91
N LEU A 84 8.63 12.45 -9.49
CA LEU A 84 8.93 13.17 -10.72
C LEU A 84 9.09 12.19 -11.89
N PHE A 85 8.31 12.34 -12.94
CA PHE A 85 8.57 11.71 -14.24
C PHE A 85 9.47 12.62 -15.08
N LEU A 86 10.69 12.18 -15.32
CA LEU A 86 11.65 12.84 -16.21
C LEU A 86 11.49 12.27 -17.62
N TYR A 87 10.66 12.91 -18.44
CA TYR A 87 10.32 12.42 -19.76
C TYR A 87 11.29 12.93 -20.82
N GLN A 88 12.02 12.02 -21.43
CA GLN A 88 12.95 12.27 -22.53
C GLN A 88 12.21 12.18 -23.86
N THR A 89 11.93 13.33 -24.50
CA THR A 89 11.20 13.35 -25.79
C THR A 89 12.08 12.97 -26.99
N ALA A 90 13.39 13.22 -26.86
CA ALA A 90 14.43 12.90 -27.81
C ALA A 90 15.77 12.83 -27.07
N TYR A 91 16.91 12.84 -27.76
CA TYR A 91 18.19 13.12 -27.10
C TYR A 91 18.15 14.51 -26.46
N VAL A 92 18.45 14.60 -25.18
CA VAL A 92 18.50 15.86 -24.43
C VAL A 92 19.74 15.86 -23.53
N ALA A 93 20.56 16.88 -23.66
CA ALA A 93 21.73 17.03 -22.83
C ALA A 93 21.37 17.15 -21.33
N SER A 94 21.94 16.32 -20.49
CA SER A 94 21.60 16.21 -19.07
C SER A 94 21.77 17.52 -18.28
N GLY A 95 22.65 18.41 -18.70
CA GLY A 95 22.82 19.74 -18.10
C GLY A 95 21.55 20.62 -18.12
N ARG A 96 20.53 20.27 -18.94
CA ARG A 96 19.26 21.01 -19.01
C ARG A 96 18.35 20.74 -17.82
N TYR A 97 18.41 19.55 -17.21
CA TYR A 97 17.44 19.10 -16.21
C TYR A 97 18.03 18.69 -14.86
N VAL A 98 19.32 18.31 -14.78
CA VAL A 98 19.89 17.77 -13.53
C VAL A 98 19.68 18.69 -12.33
N GLN A 99 19.96 20.00 -12.46
CA GLN A 99 19.74 20.97 -11.39
C GLN A 99 18.25 21.09 -11.01
N GLY A 100 17.35 20.94 -11.99
CA GLY A 100 15.92 20.93 -11.74
C GLY A 100 15.48 19.71 -10.96
N VAL A 101 15.98 18.53 -11.28
CA VAL A 101 15.72 17.30 -10.52
C VAL A 101 16.24 17.41 -9.09
N GLN A 102 17.45 17.98 -8.90
CA GLN A 102 17.99 18.28 -7.56
C GLN A 102 17.07 19.24 -6.78
N ALA A 103 16.61 20.30 -7.43
CA ALA A 103 15.74 21.30 -6.80
C ALA A 103 14.36 20.73 -6.43
N ALA A 104 13.80 19.81 -7.22
CA ALA A 104 12.56 19.13 -6.92
C ALA A 104 12.63 18.30 -5.64
N GLY A 105 13.77 17.62 -5.39
CA GLY A 105 14.07 16.94 -4.13
C GLY A 105 13.13 15.77 -3.79
N CYS A 106 12.59 15.07 -4.81
CA CYS A 106 11.71 13.91 -4.67
C CYS A 106 12.23 12.74 -5.53
N PRO A 107 11.71 11.51 -5.34
CA PRO A 107 12.06 10.38 -6.19
C PRO A 107 11.81 10.67 -7.66
N VAL A 108 12.71 10.25 -8.54
CA VAL A 108 12.63 10.47 -9.99
C VAL A 108 12.59 9.16 -10.76
N VAL A 109 11.68 9.07 -11.72
CA VAL A 109 11.57 8.00 -12.70
C VAL A 109 11.89 8.56 -14.07
N ILE A 110 12.91 8.01 -14.72
CA ILE A 110 13.27 8.37 -16.08
C ILE A 110 12.32 7.65 -17.03
N VAL A 111 11.75 8.37 -17.99
CA VAL A 111 10.81 7.81 -18.97
C VAL A 111 11.28 8.15 -20.37
N GLY A 112 11.37 7.13 -21.21
CA GLY A 112 11.54 7.26 -22.64
C GLY A 112 10.60 6.31 -23.36
N TYR A 113 10.04 6.73 -24.47
CA TYR A 113 9.29 5.80 -25.31
C TYR A 113 9.47 6.16 -26.80
N GLN A 114 9.39 5.11 -27.61
CA GLN A 114 9.45 5.22 -29.05
C GLN A 114 8.03 5.16 -29.63
N LYS A 115 7.73 6.03 -30.58
CA LYS A 115 6.43 6.01 -31.26
C LYS A 115 6.37 5.04 -32.43
N THR A 116 7.48 4.92 -33.14
CA THR A 116 7.58 4.05 -34.31
C THR A 116 8.08 2.68 -33.91
N ARG A 117 7.30 1.65 -34.19
CA ARG A 117 7.65 0.26 -33.82
C ARG A 117 8.86 -0.27 -34.57
N ASN A 118 9.02 0.17 -35.79
CA ASN A 118 10.11 -0.23 -36.67
C ASN A 118 10.71 0.99 -37.36
N VAL A 119 11.89 1.41 -36.93
CA VAL A 119 12.60 2.57 -37.50
C VAL A 119 13.47 2.22 -38.71
N ALA A 120 13.52 0.98 -39.16
CA ALA A 120 14.35 0.55 -40.29
C ALA A 120 13.96 1.27 -41.60
N THR A 121 12.72 1.75 -41.70
CA THR A 121 12.20 2.53 -42.85
C THR A 121 11.87 3.97 -42.46
N ALA A 122 12.21 4.38 -41.22
CA ALA A 122 11.91 5.72 -40.74
C ALA A 122 12.82 6.76 -41.36
N THR A 123 12.30 7.96 -41.49
CA THR A 123 13.11 9.15 -41.84
C THR A 123 13.95 9.58 -40.64
N ILE A 124 15.00 10.38 -40.88
CA ILE A 124 15.80 10.97 -39.80
C ILE A 124 14.93 11.77 -38.83
N TYR A 125 13.87 12.40 -39.32
CA TYR A 125 12.88 13.09 -38.50
C TYR A 125 12.16 12.14 -37.55
N GLU A 126 11.66 11.01 -38.03
CA GLU A 126 10.95 10.01 -37.22
C GLU A 126 11.87 9.35 -36.20
N GLU A 127 13.14 9.11 -36.56
CA GLU A 127 14.15 8.56 -35.64
C GLU A 127 14.38 9.53 -34.47
N HIS A 128 14.64 10.80 -34.74
CA HIS A 128 14.87 11.82 -33.70
C HIS A 128 13.61 12.12 -32.88
N ALA A 129 12.45 12.22 -33.51
CA ALA A 129 11.17 12.42 -32.84
C ALA A 129 10.67 11.17 -32.10
N GLY A 130 11.25 10.01 -32.37
CA GLY A 130 10.94 8.77 -31.72
C GLY A 130 11.43 8.66 -30.27
N GLY A 131 12.29 9.58 -29.82
CA GLY A 131 12.81 9.58 -28.46
C GLY A 131 13.90 8.55 -28.17
N GLY A 132 13.95 7.46 -28.88
CA GLY A 132 14.99 6.43 -28.82
C GLY A 132 15.52 6.04 -27.44
N ALA A 133 16.45 5.13 -27.41
CA ALA A 133 17.10 4.67 -26.16
C ALA A 133 18.32 5.52 -25.77
N CYS A 134 18.88 6.29 -26.71
CA CYS A 134 20.16 7.01 -26.55
C CYS A 134 20.23 7.92 -25.30
N PRO A 135 19.21 8.76 -24.96
CA PRO A 135 19.31 9.67 -23.83
C PRO A 135 19.21 8.96 -22.46
N LEU A 136 18.72 7.74 -22.39
CA LEU A 136 18.39 7.08 -21.13
C LEU A 136 19.63 6.70 -20.29
N PRO A 137 20.69 6.08 -20.85
CA PRO A 137 21.94 5.83 -20.13
C PRO A 137 22.60 7.12 -19.65
N GLU A 138 22.60 8.18 -20.48
CA GLU A 138 23.14 9.49 -20.09
C GLU A 138 22.37 10.06 -18.92
N ALA A 139 21.04 10.10 -19.00
CA ALA A 139 20.17 10.61 -17.92
C ALA A 139 20.41 9.87 -16.61
N TYR A 140 20.43 8.54 -16.65
CA TYR A 140 20.64 7.72 -15.45
C TYR A 140 22.03 7.96 -14.84
N ASN A 141 23.08 7.97 -15.68
CA ASN A 141 24.45 8.17 -15.22
C ASN A 141 24.68 9.60 -14.68
N ALA A 142 24.19 10.62 -15.39
CA ALA A 142 24.31 12.02 -14.97
C ALA A 142 23.66 12.28 -13.62
N LEU A 143 22.42 11.78 -13.41
CA LEU A 143 21.73 11.89 -12.13
C LEU A 143 22.51 11.16 -11.01
N THR A 144 22.92 9.91 -11.25
CA THR A 144 23.68 9.12 -10.27
C THR A 144 24.97 9.81 -9.86
N ARG A 145 25.75 10.31 -10.82
CA ARG A 145 26.98 11.05 -10.53
C ARG A 145 26.75 12.39 -9.84
N SER A 146 25.55 12.94 -9.98
CA SER A 146 25.12 14.18 -9.29
C SER A 146 24.48 13.91 -7.91
N GLY A 147 24.62 12.69 -7.38
CA GLY A 147 24.12 12.29 -6.06
C GLY A 147 22.64 11.96 -6.02
N ILE A 148 21.97 11.81 -7.17
CA ILE A 148 20.57 11.44 -7.27
C ILE A 148 20.48 10.00 -7.77
N LYS A 149 19.99 9.08 -6.94
CA LYS A 149 19.69 7.72 -7.38
C LYS A 149 18.30 7.71 -8.00
N PRO A 150 18.13 7.50 -9.33
CA PRO A 150 16.81 7.35 -9.91
C PRO A 150 16.06 6.18 -9.27
N ALA A 151 14.77 6.38 -8.99
CA ALA A 151 13.91 5.33 -8.45
C ALA A 151 13.61 4.25 -9.50
N GLY A 152 13.58 4.65 -10.78
CA GLY A 152 13.38 3.73 -11.88
C GLY A 152 13.66 4.34 -13.24
N LEU A 153 13.63 3.46 -14.24
CA LEU A 153 13.70 3.83 -15.64
C LEU A 153 12.70 2.97 -16.41
N GLU A 154 11.81 3.63 -17.15
CA GLU A 154 10.83 2.96 -17.99
C GLU A 154 11.05 3.30 -19.47
N TYR A 155 11.22 2.27 -20.27
CA TYR A 155 11.37 2.39 -21.71
C TYR A 155 10.40 1.45 -22.42
N GLY A 156 9.69 1.97 -23.41
CA GLY A 156 8.70 1.19 -24.10
C GLY A 156 8.30 1.78 -25.45
N HIS A 157 7.21 1.27 -25.96
CA HIS A 157 6.58 1.72 -27.18
C HIS A 157 5.19 2.26 -26.83
N TYR A 158 4.96 3.55 -27.05
CA TYR A 158 3.68 4.19 -26.72
C TYR A 158 3.16 5.01 -27.89
N LEU A 159 2.12 4.50 -28.55
CA LEU A 159 1.40 5.18 -29.63
C LEU A 159 -0.03 5.53 -29.22
N ILE A 160 -0.70 4.54 -28.67
CA ILE A 160 -2.10 4.58 -28.24
C ILE A 160 -2.24 3.69 -27.01
N PRO A 161 -3.22 3.93 -26.13
CA PRO A 161 -3.52 3.05 -24.99
C PRO A 161 -3.70 1.59 -25.42
N GLY A 162 -3.12 0.67 -24.64
CA GLY A 162 -3.15 -0.79 -24.90
C GLY A 162 -2.12 -1.31 -25.90
N TYR A 163 -1.19 -0.48 -26.33
CA TYR A 163 -0.19 -0.91 -27.33
C TYR A 163 1.06 -1.59 -26.75
N ASP A 164 1.53 -1.15 -25.60
CA ASP A 164 2.59 -1.79 -24.80
C ASP A 164 2.10 -1.97 -23.36
N GLU A 165 1.45 -3.10 -23.11
CA GLU A 165 0.86 -3.41 -21.81
C GLU A 165 1.89 -3.40 -20.68
N ARG A 166 3.14 -3.82 -20.95
CA ARG A 166 4.21 -3.79 -19.97
C ARG A 166 4.55 -2.36 -19.56
N PHE A 167 4.74 -1.47 -20.54
CA PHE A 167 5.05 -0.07 -20.28
C PHE A 167 3.90 0.62 -19.52
N GLU A 168 2.67 0.44 -19.99
CA GLU A 168 1.48 1.03 -19.35
C GLU A 168 1.29 0.50 -17.92
N LYS A 169 1.48 -0.81 -17.71
CA LYS A 169 1.46 -1.41 -16.36
C LYS A 169 2.50 -0.76 -15.45
N ASN A 170 3.73 -0.63 -15.91
CA ASN A 170 4.80 -0.03 -15.12
C ASN A 170 4.51 1.43 -14.76
N ILE A 171 4.01 2.23 -15.71
CA ILE A 171 3.58 3.61 -15.43
C ILE A 171 2.44 3.65 -14.42
N SER A 172 1.45 2.75 -14.55
CA SER A 172 0.37 2.62 -13.57
C SER A 172 0.91 2.29 -12.16
N GLU A 173 1.87 1.36 -12.06
CA GLU A 173 2.50 1.02 -10.78
C GLU A 173 3.22 2.23 -10.16
N TRP A 174 3.94 3.03 -10.94
CA TRP A 174 4.58 4.27 -10.45
C TRP A 174 3.57 5.31 -9.97
N CYS A 175 2.43 5.45 -10.63
CA CYS A 175 1.34 6.33 -10.16
C CYS A 175 0.75 5.83 -8.82
N ARG A 176 0.61 4.52 -8.66
CA ARG A 176 0.20 3.90 -7.38
C ARG A 176 1.25 4.13 -6.29
N VAL A 177 2.55 4.04 -6.60
CA VAL A 177 3.64 4.38 -5.69
C VAL A 177 3.55 5.86 -5.26
N ALA A 178 3.33 6.79 -6.20
CA ALA A 178 3.12 8.20 -5.85
C ALA A 178 1.93 8.40 -4.89
N THR A 179 0.84 7.65 -5.09
CA THR A 179 -0.32 7.65 -4.19
C THR A 179 0.03 7.12 -2.79
N ALA A 180 0.83 6.06 -2.71
CA ALA A 180 1.30 5.54 -1.43
C ALA A 180 2.20 6.53 -0.69
N LEU A 181 3.17 7.15 -1.39
CA LEU A 181 4.03 8.19 -0.82
C LEU A 181 3.22 9.39 -0.30
N ARG A 182 2.21 9.84 -1.05
CA ARG A 182 1.25 10.88 -0.61
C ARG A 182 0.48 10.46 0.64
N SER A 183 0.11 9.19 0.70
CA SER A 183 -0.66 8.65 1.82
C SER A 183 0.16 8.56 3.11
N TYR A 184 1.46 8.32 3.01
CA TYR A 184 2.35 8.32 4.17
C TYR A 184 2.56 9.72 4.76
N LYS A 185 2.61 10.75 3.92
CA LYS A 185 2.79 12.14 4.37
C LYS A 185 1.65 12.56 5.31
N GLY A 186 2.00 12.83 6.56
CA GLY A 186 1.06 13.25 7.59
C GLY A 186 0.09 12.15 8.06
N ALA A 187 0.38 10.87 7.78
CA ALA A 187 -0.36 9.75 8.36
C ALA A 187 -0.05 9.63 9.86
N ILE A 188 -1.10 9.34 10.63
CA ILE A 188 -1.00 9.14 12.09
C ILE A 188 -1.44 7.71 12.40
N PHE A 189 -0.56 6.96 13.04
CA PHE A 189 -0.84 5.61 13.51
C PHE A 189 -1.01 5.59 15.02
N GLY A 190 -2.14 5.06 15.47
CA GLY A 190 -2.38 4.86 16.90
C GLY A 190 -1.61 3.64 17.41
N HIS A 191 -1.01 3.77 18.57
CA HIS A 191 -0.47 2.66 19.35
C HIS A 191 -1.24 2.58 20.65
N LEU A 192 -2.23 1.66 20.72
CA LEU A 192 -3.09 1.51 21.89
C LEU A 192 -2.55 0.44 22.81
N GLY A 193 -2.31 0.83 24.06
CA GLY A 193 -1.77 -0.05 25.08
C GLY A 193 -0.26 -0.26 24.91
N HIS A 194 0.16 -1.50 24.67
CA HIS A 194 1.58 -1.86 24.52
C HIS A 194 1.73 -3.02 23.53
N THR A 195 2.94 -3.23 23.02
CA THR A 195 3.25 -4.44 22.24
C THR A 195 3.18 -5.65 23.20
N TYR A 196 2.61 -6.75 22.74
CA TYR A 196 2.58 -7.99 23.53
C TYR A 196 4.00 -8.40 23.90
N GLU A 197 4.28 -8.51 25.19
CA GLU A 197 5.64 -8.69 25.70
C GLU A 197 6.27 -10.04 25.34
N GLY A 198 5.44 -11.06 25.09
CA GLY A 198 5.90 -12.41 24.79
C GLY A 198 6.51 -12.59 23.40
N MET A 199 6.28 -11.65 22.48
CA MET A 199 6.71 -11.74 21.08
C MET A 199 7.64 -10.59 20.71
N LEU A 200 8.95 -10.83 20.89
CA LEU A 200 9.98 -9.79 20.79
C LEU A 200 10.15 -9.24 19.35
N ASP A 201 9.84 -10.04 18.35
CA ASP A 201 9.96 -9.67 16.93
C ASP A 201 9.00 -8.55 16.50
N MET A 202 7.92 -8.29 17.25
CA MET A 202 6.97 -7.20 16.95
C MET A 202 7.42 -5.83 17.45
N ASN A 203 8.42 -5.76 18.32
CA ASN A 203 8.92 -4.49 18.85
C ASN A 203 9.41 -3.59 17.71
N PHE A 204 9.23 -2.28 17.88
CA PHE A 204 9.66 -1.26 16.93
C PHE A 204 10.12 -0.02 17.69
N ASP A 205 10.95 0.80 17.04
CA ASP A 205 11.34 2.12 17.53
C ASP A 205 10.53 3.20 16.79
N PRO A 206 9.70 4.01 17.49
CA PRO A 206 8.89 5.05 16.86
C PRO A 206 9.72 6.09 16.11
N THR A 207 10.96 6.38 16.53
CA THR A 207 11.81 7.40 15.91
C THR A 207 12.37 6.91 14.58
N THR A 208 12.87 5.68 14.53
CA THR A 208 13.36 5.06 13.29
C THR A 208 12.21 4.80 12.32
N PHE A 209 11.03 4.48 12.83
CA PHE A 209 9.81 4.30 12.06
C PHE A 209 9.38 5.61 11.37
N THR A 210 9.33 6.72 12.14
CA THR A 210 9.06 8.05 11.59
C THR A 210 10.12 8.49 10.58
N ARG A 211 11.42 8.25 10.87
CA ARG A 211 12.52 8.57 9.96
C ARG A 211 12.37 7.91 8.61
N THR A 212 11.96 6.64 8.59
CA THR A 212 11.91 5.83 7.36
C THR A 212 10.65 6.10 6.55
N PHE A 213 9.49 6.22 7.20
CA PHE A 213 8.20 6.27 6.52
C PHE A 213 7.52 7.64 6.57
N GLY A 214 8.04 8.58 7.36
CA GLY A 214 7.45 9.92 7.49
C GLY A 214 6.10 9.96 8.21
N VAL A 215 5.71 8.86 8.88
CA VAL A 215 4.45 8.74 9.63
C VAL A 215 4.62 9.14 11.09
N HIS A 216 3.55 9.57 11.74
CA HIS A 216 3.55 9.89 13.17
C HIS A 216 2.92 8.76 13.99
N ILE A 217 3.58 8.37 15.08
CA ILE A 217 3.03 7.40 16.03
C ILE A 217 2.41 8.15 17.21
N LYS A 218 1.11 7.92 17.43
CA LYS A 218 0.36 8.48 18.54
C LYS A 218 0.09 7.42 19.59
N MET A 219 0.63 7.58 20.78
CA MET A 219 0.30 6.74 21.93
C MET A 219 -1.14 7.02 22.37
N ILE A 220 -1.92 5.97 22.58
CA ILE A 220 -3.32 6.03 22.97
C ILE A 220 -3.51 5.18 24.22
N GLU A 221 -4.08 5.79 25.25
CA GLU A 221 -4.40 5.11 26.49
C GLU A 221 -5.74 4.38 26.39
N MET A 222 -5.82 3.19 26.98
CA MET A 222 -7.08 2.39 26.98
C MET A 222 -8.25 3.15 27.59
N CYS A 223 -8.03 4.00 28.59
CA CYS A 223 -9.07 4.81 29.23
C CYS A 223 -9.73 5.82 28.26
N GLU A 224 -9.01 6.32 27.24
CA GLU A 224 -9.59 7.15 26.19
C GLU A 224 -10.60 6.35 25.36
N PHE A 225 -10.24 5.13 24.97
CA PHE A 225 -11.14 4.27 24.21
C PHE A 225 -12.39 3.88 25.05
N VAL A 226 -12.18 3.47 26.29
CA VAL A 226 -13.27 3.13 27.23
C VAL A 226 -14.24 4.31 27.38
N LYS A 227 -13.76 5.54 27.50
CA LYS A 227 -14.59 6.73 27.53
C LYS A 227 -15.51 6.81 26.30
N TYR A 228 -14.98 6.61 25.09
CA TYR A 228 -15.80 6.66 23.86
C TYR A 228 -16.80 5.53 23.76
N VAL A 229 -16.48 4.34 24.28
CA VAL A 229 -17.42 3.21 24.36
C VAL A 229 -18.58 3.55 25.30
N ASN A 230 -18.27 4.12 26.47
CA ASN A 230 -19.30 4.49 27.47
C ASN A 230 -20.17 5.68 27.04
N GLU A 231 -19.62 6.59 26.24
CA GLU A 231 -20.33 7.74 25.65
C GLU A 231 -21.05 7.41 24.32
N ALA A 232 -21.09 6.14 23.90
CA ALA A 232 -21.73 5.73 22.65
C ALA A 232 -23.26 5.96 22.76
N LYS A 233 -23.81 6.70 21.77
CA LYS A 233 -25.23 7.02 21.73
C LYS A 233 -26.05 5.83 21.20
N GLU A 234 -27.21 5.61 21.76
CA GLU A 234 -28.13 4.54 21.36
C GLU A 234 -28.49 4.58 19.85
N SER A 235 -28.64 5.78 19.29
CA SER A 235 -28.86 5.94 17.83
C SER A 235 -27.72 5.37 16.99
N ASP A 236 -26.49 5.63 17.41
CA ASP A 236 -25.28 5.21 16.68
C ASP A 236 -25.07 3.69 16.83
N ILE A 237 -25.40 3.15 18.02
CA ILE A 237 -25.37 1.70 18.28
C ILE A 237 -26.38 0.97 17.40
N LYS A 238 -27.63 1.44 17.33
CA LYS A 238 -28.66 0.86 16.45
C LYS A 238 -28.23 0.87 14.97
N GLU A 239 -27.68 1.97 14.51
CA GLU A 239 -27.16 2.04 13.13
C GLU A 239 -25.97 1.09 12.92
N LYS A 240 -25.09 0.95 13.89
CA LYS A 240 -23.97 -0.01 13.81
C LYS A 240 -24.46 -1.45 13.76
N ILE A 241 -25.50 -1.81 14.56
CA ILE A 241 -26.15 -3.13 14.51
C ILE A 241 -26.72 -3.39 13.11
N ARG A 242 -27.36 -2.39 12.48
CA ARG A 242 -27.85 -2.52 11.11
C ARG A 242 -26.71 -2.81 10.14
N VAL A 243 -25.61 -2.04 10.20
CA VAL A 243 -24.43 -2.26 9.38
C VAL A 243 -23.85 -3.67 9.57
N MET A 244 -23.77 -4.17 10.82
CA MET A 244 -23.29 -5.52 11.09
C MET A 244 -24.20 -6.58 10.45
N LYS A 245 -25.53 -6.46 10.57
CA LYS A 245 -26.49 -7.39 9.98
C LYS A 245 -26.44 -7.38 8.44
N ASP A 246 -26.23 -6.23 7.83
CA ASP A 246 -26.12 -6.10 6.39
C ASP A 246 -24.79 -6.68 5.86
N THR A 247 -23.70 -6.49 6.63
CA THR A 247 -22.35 -6.87 6.23
C THR A 247 -22.06 -8.34 6.44
N PHE A 248 -22.47 -8.93 7.56
CA PHE A 248 -22.09 -10.27 7.97
C PHE A 248 -23.23 -11.29 7.87
N GLN A 249 -22.89 -12.54 7.63
CA GLN A 249 -23.77 -13.68 7.82
C GLN A 249 -23.54 -14.26 9.21
N PHE A 250 -24.61 -14.37 10.01
CA PHE A 250 -24.51 -14.91 11.36
C PHE A 250 -24.37 -16.43 11.30
N MET A 251 -23.36 -16.96 11.99
CA MET A 251 -23.05 -18.37 11.92
C MET A 251 -23.93 -19.19 12.88
N ASP A 252 -24.44 -20.32 12.39
CA ASP A 252 -25.16 -21.31 13.21
C ASP A 252 -24.15 -22.06 14.10
N PRO A 253 -24.37 -22.15 15.42
CA PRO A 253 -23.47 -22.86 16.32
C PRO A 253 -23.39 -24.38 16.07
N SER A 254 -24.30 -24.95 15.29
CA SER A 254 -24.23 -26.37 14.90
C SER A 254 -23.14 -26.64 13.85
N TYR A 255 -22.57 -25.57 13.22
CA TYR A 255 -21.60 -25.69 12.15
C TYR A 255 -20.25 -26.26 12.62
N ASP A 256 -19.79 -25.85 13.79
CA ASP A 256 -18.52 -26.34 14.38
C ASP A 256 -18.53 -26.27 15.93
N PRO A 257 -17.67 -27.11 16.58
CA PRO A 257 -17.66 -27.22 18.03
C PRO A 257 -17.13 -25.98 18.76
N THR A 258 -16.46 -25.07 18.10
CA THR A 258 -15.86 -23.86 18.71
C THR A 258 -16.83 -22.67 18.74
N THR A 259 -17.89 -22.71 17.94
CA THR A 259 -18.92 -21.66 17.86
C THR A 259 -19.97 -21.83 18.95
N ARG A 260 -20.38 -20.73 19.59
CA ARG A 260 -21.54 -20.62 20.46
C ARG A 260 -22.64 -19.76 19.83
N LYS A 261 -23.84 -19.84 20.33
CA LYS A 261 -24.96 -18.98 19.88
C LYS A 261 -24.60 -17.50 20.15
N ILE A 262 -24.80 -16.66 19.16
CA ILE A 262 -24.73 -15.20 19.28
C ILE A 262 -25.99 -14.71 19.98
N THR A 263 -25.84 -13.89 21.03
CA THR A 263 -26.97 -13.27 21.77
C THR A 263 -27.18 -11.83 21.32
N ASP A 264 -28.33 -11.26 21.63
CA ASP A 264 -28.59 -9.83 21.38
C ASP A 264 -27.62 -8.94 22.17
N GLU A 265 -27.22 -9.36 23.38
CA GLU A 265 -26.21 -8.68 24.18
C GLU A 265 -24.85 -8.66 23.51
N ASP A 266 -24.42 -9.77 22.90
CA ASP A 266 -23.17 -9.82 22.13
C ASP A 266 -23.17 -8.80 20.99
N ILE A 267 -24.29 -8.70 20.26
CA ILE A 267 -24.46 -7.80 19.13
C ILE A 267 -24.43 -6.34 19.59
N GLU A 268 -25.22 -6.01 20.62
CA GLU A 268 -25.28 -4.64 21.15
C GLU A 268 -23.96 -4.19 21.72
N TRP A 269 -23.30 -5.04 22.52
CA TRP A 269 -22.01 -4.72 23.11
C TRP A 269 -20.90 -4.53 22.05
N THR A 270 -20.85 -5.41 21.08
CA THR A 270 -19.91 -5.29 19.95
C THR A 270 -20.18 -4.03 19.12
N ALA A 271 -21.43 -3.68 18.89
CA ALA A 271 -21.80 -2.45 18.20
C ALA A 271 -21.40 -1.21 19.01
N ARG A 272 -21.59 -1.21 20.32
CA ARG A 272 -21.17 -0.14 21.25
C ARG A 272 -19.64 0.06 21.20
N CYS A 273 -18.86 -1.00 21.30
CA CYS A 273 -17.40 -0.95 21.16
C CYS A 273 -16.98 -0.43 19.78
N SER A 274 -17.67 -0.87 18.72
CA SER A 274 -17.42 -0.40 17.35
C SER A 274 -17.68 1.10 17.16
N VAL A 275 -18.75 1.64 17.80
CA VAL A 275 -19.04 3.08 17.80
C VAL A 275 -17.95 3.86 18.54
N GLY A 276 -17.51 3.35 19.68
CA GLY A 276 -16.37 3.92 20.43
C GLY A 276 -15.10 3.97 19.58
N MET A 277 -14.80 2.91 18.85
CA MET A 277 -13.64 2.82 17.97
C MET A 277 -13.74 3.80 16.79
N ASP A 278 -14.89 3.94 16.13
CA ASP A 278 -15.11 4.96 15.09
C ASP A 278 -14.80 6.37 15.62
N LYS A 279 -15.21 6.67 16.85
CA LYS A 279 -14.92 7.97 17.50
C LYS A 279 -13.43 8.14 17.82
N LEU A 280 -12.78 7.09 18.34
CA LEU A 280 -11.35 7.11 18.62
C LEU A 280 -10.57 7.43 17.35
N VAL A 281 -10.85 6.71 16.26
CA VAL A 281 -10.19 6.91 14.96
C VAL A 281 -10.43 8.33 14.44
N SER A 282 -11.68 8.79 14.42
CA SER A 282 -12.03 10.10 13.85
C SER A 282 -11.48 11.27 14.65
N ASN A 283 -11.56 11.21 15.99
CA ASN A 283 -11.09 12.29 16.86
C ASN A 283 -9.56 12.43 16.87
N ASN A 284 -8.85 11.33 16.60
CA ASN A 284 -7.40 11.28 16.53
C ASN A 284 -6.86 11.33 15.09
N ASN A 285 -7.71 11.43 14.07
CA ASN A 285 -7.35 11.41 12.64
C ASN A 285 -6.43 10.22 12.28
N LEU A 286 -6.73 9.02 12.82
CA LEU A 286 -5.87 7.87 12.63
C LEU A 286 -5.97 7.32 11.21
N SER A 287 -4.81 7.05 10.62
CA SER A 287 -4.66 6.35 9.34
C SER A 287 -4.56 4.82 9.52
N GLY A 288 -4.27 4.35 10.73
CA GLY A 288 -4.21 2.96 11.15
C GLY A 288 -3.96 2.86 12.64
N MET A 289 -4.09 1.67 13.22
CA MET A 289 -3.82 1.45 14.64
C MET A 289 -3.32 0.03 14.90
N ALA A 290 -2.27 -0.09 15.71
CA ALA A 290 -1.88 -1.32 16.36
C ALA A 290 -2.39 -1.32 17.81
N TYR A 291 -2.90 -2.46 18.29
CA TYR A 291 -3.56 -2.50 19.59
C TYR A 291 -3.31 -3.81 20.33
N TYR A 292 -3.05 -3.68 21.62
CA TYR A 292 -3.05 -4.78 22.57
C TYR A 292 -3.37 -4.22 23.96
N TYR A 293 -4.21 -4.92 24.68
CA TYR A 293 -4.48 -4.63 26.08
C TYR A 293 -4.65 -5.93 26.86
N GLU A 294 -3.95 -6.03 27.94
CA GLU A 294 -4.10 -7.08 28.93
C GLU A 294 -4.05 -6.44 30.31
N GLY A 295 -5.15 -6.54 31.03
CA GLY A 295 -5.32 -5.90 32.32
C GLY A 295 -6.10 -6.78 33.27
N ILE A 296 -6.12 -6.37 34.53
CA ILE A 296 -6.88 -7.03 35.60
C ILE A 296 -8.29 -6.50 35.75
N ASP A 297 -8.62 -5.47 34.98
CA ASP A 297 -9.87 -4.74 34.99
C ASP A 297 -10.90 -5.40 34.06
N ASN A 298 -11.98 -5.89 34.63
CA ASN A 298 -13.01 -6.66 33.88
C ASN A 298 -13.68 -5.85 32.76
N GLU A 299 -13.88 -4.53 32.94
CA GLU A 299 -14.51 -3.66 31.92
C GLU A 299 -13.56 -3.45 30.74
N TYR A 300 -12.33 -3.07 31.02
CA TYR A 300 -11.34 -2.80 29.97
C TYR A 300 -11.02 -4.06 29.17
N GLU A 301 -10.88 -5.19 29.83
CA GLU A 301 -10.63 -6.46 29.16
C GLU A 301 -11.83 -6.90 28.31
N ARG A 302 -13.06 -6.71 28.80
CA ARG A 302 -14.27 -6.98 28.03
C ARG A 302 -14.35 -6.12 26.76
N ILE A 303 -13.99 -4.84 26.87
CA ILE A 303 -13.93 -3.93 25.72
C ILE A 303 -12.85 -4.38 24.74
N ALA A 304 -11.63 -4.69 25.22
CA ALA A 304 -10.53 -5.16 24.38
C ALA A 304 -10.89 -6.44 23.60
N ALA A 305 -11.56 -7.40 24.24
CA ALA A 305 -12.02 -8.63 23.59
C ALA A 305 -13.14 -8.41 22.55
N SER A 306 -13.75 -7.22 22.48
CA SER A 306 -14.87 -6.90 21.60
C SER A 306 -14.52 -5.96 20.44
N MET A 307 -13.22 -5.74 20.19
CA MET A 307 -12.77 -4.79 19.16
C MET A 307 -12.83 -5.34 17.73
N ILE A 308 -12.76 -6.66 17.52
CA ILE A 308 -12.45 -7.28 16.23
C ILE A 308 -13.42 -6.83 15.12
N ILE A 309 -14.72 -6.79 15.40
CA ILE A 309 -15.72 -6.44 14.37
C ILE A 309 -15.65 -4.96 14.00
N GLY A 310 -15.52 -4.07 14.98
CA GLY A 310 -15.33 -2.63 14.72
C GLY A 310 -14.07 -2.37 13.91
N ASN A 311 -12.97 -3.01 14.29
CA ASN A 311 -11.70 -2.93 13.61
C ASN A 311 -11.77 -3.49 12.18
N THR A 312 -12.45 -4.63 11.96
CA THR A 312 -12.70 -5.21 10.63
C THR A 312 -13.47 -4.25 9.71
N LEU A 313 -14.49 -3.61 10.24
CA LEU A 313 -15.25 -2.60 9.47
C LEU A 313 -14.39 -1.38 9.11
N LEU A 314 -13.44 -0.99 9.96
CA LEU A 314 -12.49 0.09 9.71
C LEU A 314 -11.39 -0.31 8.71
N VAL A 315 -10.85 -1.53 8.82
CA VAL A 315 -9.91 -2.08 7.83
C VAL A 315 -10.51 -2.03 6.42
N SER A 316 -11.78 -2.37 6.30
CA SER A 316 -12.52 -2.33 5.03
C SER A 316 -12.77 -0.91 4.50
N LYS A 317 -12.55 0.12 5.32
CA LYS A 317 -12.56 1.53 4.93
C LYS A 317 -11.15 2.11 4.69
N GLY A 318 -10.12 1.26 4.68
CA GLY A 318 -8.74 1.65 4.46
C GLY A 318 -8.00 2.13 5.71
N VAL A 319 -8.56 1.90 6.92
CA VAL A 319 -7.89 2.15 8.19
C VAL A 319 -7.46 0.81 8.80
N PRO A 320 -6.24 0.34 8.58
CA PRO A 320 -5.78 -0.96 9.04
C PRO A 320 -5.67 -1.03 10.57
N PHE A 321 -5.93 -2.23 11.08
CA PHE A 321 -5.78 -2.58 12.49
C PHE A 321 -4.96 -3.85 12.62
N ALA A 322 -3.89 -3.79 13.40
CA ALA A 322 -3.05 -4.96 13.70
C ALA A 322 -3.22 -5.36 15.17
N GLY A 323 -3.47 -6.64 15.39
CA GLY A 323 -3.50 -7.25 16.72
C GLY A 323 -2.13 -7.23 17.40
N GLU A 324 -2.10 -7.58 18.70
CA GLU A 324 -0.87 -7.74 19.49
C GLU A 324 0.05 -6.51 19.50
N SER A 325 -0.50 -5.40 19.03
CA SER A 325 0.16 -4.11 18.81
C SER A 325 1.36 -4.16 17.86
N ASP A 326 1.29 -5.02 16.83
CA ASP A 326 2.30 -5.07 15.76
C ASP A 326 2.17 -3.88 14.80
N MET A 327 2.90 -2.81 15.11
CA MET A 327 2.90 -1.58 14.31
C MET A 327 3.52 -1.79 12.92
N LYS A 328 4.48 -2.69 12.77
CA LYS A 328 5.13 -2.99 11.49
C LYS A 328 4.14 -3.63 10.53
N THR A 329 3.38 -4.61 10.99
CA THR A 329 2.32 -5.24 10.19
C THR A 329 1.15 -4.28 9.94
N CYS A 330 0.82 -3.39 10.89
CA CYS A 330 -0.17 -2.33 10.65
C CYS A 330 0.23 -1.44 9.45
N LEU A 331 1.50 -1.03 9.37
CA LEU A 331 1.99 -0.26 8.22
C LEU A 331 2.04 -1.10 6.94
N ALA A 332 2.39 -2.38 7.01
CA ALA A 332 2.34 -3.28 5.85
C ALA A 332 0.92 -3.39 5.28
N MET A 333 -0.10 -3.52 6.15
CA MET A 333 -1.51 -3.50 5.77
C MET A 333 -1.94 -2.15 5.17
N TYR A 334 -1.48 -1.04 5.75
CA TYR A 334 -1.73 0.29 5.19
C TYR A 334 -1.12 0.42 3.79
N THR A 335 0.12 -0.02 3.62
CA THR A 335 0.85 -0.03 2.35
C THR A 335 0.06 -0.77 1.28
N THR A 336 -0.34 -2.01 1.52
CA THR A 336 -1.09 -2.81 0.54
C THR A 336 -2.48 -2.22 0.27
N SER A 337 -3.12 -1.63 1.28
CA SER A 337 -4.43 -0.97 1.14
C SER A 337 -4.35 0.29 0.27
N VAL A 338 -3.41 1.21 0.52
CA VAL A 338 -3.27 2.45 -0.28
C VAL A 338 -2.77 2.18 -1.69
N LEU A 339 -2.03 1.10 -1.90
CA LEU A 339 -1.68 0.58 -3.21
C LEU A 339 -2.87 -0.09 -3.94
N GLY A 340 -4.05 -0.21 -3.30
CA GLY A 340 -5.26 -0.77 -3.92
C GLY A 340 -5.29 -2.30 -3.98
N CYS A 341 -4.49 -2.99 -3.17
CA CYS A 341 -4.40 -4.46 -3.13
C CYS A 341 -5.26 -5.08 -2.01
N GLY A 342 -5.88 -4.26 -1.15
CA GLY A 342 -6.42 -4.69 0.14
C GLY A 342 -5.31 -5.08 1.11
N GLY A 343 -5.66 -5.55 2.31
CA GLY A 343 -4.66 -5.99 3.27
C GLY A 343 -5.29 -6.56 4.54
N SER A 344 -5.11 -7.85 4.77
CA SER A 344 -5.53 -8.53 6.00
C SER A 344 -4.34 -8.84 6.88
N PHE A 345 -4.56 -8.75 8.19
CA PHE A 345 -3.62 -9.20 9.21
C PHE A 345 -3.49 -10.72 9.15
N ALA A 346 -2.31 -11.25 9.02
CA ALA A 346 -2.09 -12.68 8.85
C ALA A 346 -0.75 -13.16 9.40
N GLU A 347 -0.72 -14.44 9.74
CA GLU A 347 0.43 -15.23 10.13
C GLU A 347 0.37 -16.62 9.46
N PHE A 348 1.40 -17.43 9.63
CA PHE A 348 1.33 -18.84 9.29
C PHE A 348 0.49 -19.60 10.32
N CYS A 349 -0.44 -20.40 9.80
CA CYS A 349 -1.19 -21.37 10.58
C CYS A 349 -0.67 -22.80 10.31
N SER A 350 -1.55 -23.79 10.18
CA SER A 350 -1.19 -25.17 9.87
C SER A 350 -0.77 -25.37 8.41
N THR A 351 0.02 -26.40 8.15
CA THR A 351 0.44 -26.81 6.81
C THR A 351 -0.30 -28.08 6.38
N ILE A 352 -0.71 -28.13 5.10
CA ILE A 352 -1.27 -29.32 4.45
C ILE A 352 -0.21 -29.83 3.47
N PHE A 353 0.67 -30.69 3.96
CA PHE A 353 1.84 -31.15 3.22
C PHE A 353 1.50 -31.89 1.91
N ASP A 354 0.46 -32.74 1.92
CA ASP A 354 0.06 -33.53 0.75
C ASP A 354 -0.39 -32.65 -0.44
N GLU A 355 -0.77 -31.39 -0.17
CA GLU A 355 -1.25 -30.45 -1.18
C GLU A 355 -0.29 -29.27 -1.38
N ASN A 356 0.83 -29.23 -0.69
CA ASN A 356 1.75 -28.07 -0.64
C ASN A 356 1.06 -26.75 -0.27
N ILE A 357 0.13 -26.78 0.68
CA ILE A 357 -0.64 -25.63 1.13
C ILE A 357 -0.11 -25.17 2.48
N GLN A 358 0.21 -23.88 2.57
CA GLN A 358 0.39 -23.17 3.83
C GLN A 358 -0.90 -22.42 4.16
N MET A 359 -1.57 -22.79 5.24
CA MET A 359 -2.69 -21.99 5.74
C MET A 359 -2.15 -20.67 6.29
N VAL A 360 -2.74 -19.56 5.82
CA VAL A 360 -2.38 -18.20 6.23
C VAL A 360 -3.63 -17.46 6.69
N GLY A 361 -3.54 -16.76 7.81
CA GLY A 361 -4.67 -16.04 8.40
C GLY A 361 -4.40 -15.64 9.84
N HIS A 362 -5.43 -15.19 10.54
CA HIS A 362 -5.37 -14.80 11.96
C HIS A 362 -6.78 -14.78 12.56
N ASP A 363 -6.89 -14.64 13.87
CA ASP A 363 -8.19 -14.45 14.57
C ASP A 363 -8.56 -12.95 14.78
N GLY A 364 -7.70 -12.03 14.32
CA GLY A 364 -7.86 -10.58 14.47
C GLY A 364 -8.78 -9.92 13.42
N PRO A 365 -8.61 -8.61 13.21
CA PRO A 365 -9.39 -7.86 12.23
C PRO A 365 -8.88 -8.10 10.79
N HIS A 366 -9.81 -8.12 9.84
CA HIS A 366 -9.52 -8.45 8.46
C HIS A 366 -10.17 -7.49 7.45
N ASP A 367 -9.63 -7.45 6.24
CA ASP A 367 -10.20 -6.70 5.12
C ASP A 367 -11.25 -7.53 4.37
N ILE A 368 -12.51 -7.32 4.68
CA ILE A 368 -13.62 -8.06 4.06
C ILE A 368 -13.83 -7.71 2.57
N ARG A 369 -13.18 -6.67 2.02
CA ARG A 369 -13.23 -6.35 0.58
C ARG A 369 -12.58 -7.44 -0.28
N ILE A 370 -11.63 -8.18 0.29
CA ILE A 370 -10.92 -9.26 -0.39
C ILE A 370 -11.47 -10.66 -0.05
N SER A 371 -12.59 -10.73 0.68
CA SER A 371 -13.29 -11.97 1.01
C SER A 371 -13.85 -12.66 -0.24
N ASP A 372 -13.83 -13.99 -0.25
CA ASP A 372 -14.39 -14.84 -1.30
C ASP A 372 -15.92 -14.90 -1.28
N ALA A 373 -16.52 -14.64 -0.12
CA ALA A 373 -17.96 -14.69 0.12
C ALA A 373 -18.38 -13.64 1.15
N LYS A 374 -19.68 -13.56 1.48
CA LYS A 374 -20.17 -12.77 2.60
C LYS A 374 -19.52 -13.28 3.89
N PRO A 375 -18.76 -12.44 4.64
CA PRO A 375 -18.04 -12.90 5.82
C PRO A 375 -18.98 -13.42 6.91
N LEU A 376 -18.57 -14.47 7.59
CA LEU A 376 -19.32 -15.05 8.70
C LEU A 376 -19.02 -14.28 9.98
N LEU A 377 -20.07 -13.99 10.77
CA LEU A 377 -19.95 -13.47 12.12
C LEU A 377 -20.09 -14.64 13.10
N ARG A 378 -19.14 -14.79 14.00
CA ARG A 378 -19.08 -15.90 14.95
C ARG A 378 -18.93 -15.41 16.38
N ALA A 379 -19.49 -16.17 17.32
CA ALA A 379 -19.15 -16.06 18.73
C ALA A 379 -18.38 -17.32 19.14
N LEU A 380 -17.13 -17.15 19.58
CA LEU A 380 -16.28 -18.27 19.99
C LEU A 380 -16.52 -18.68 21.44
N LYS A 381 -16.39 -19.98 21.74
CA LYS A 381 -16.45 -20.51 23.11
C LYS A 381 -15.16 -20.23 23.88
N VAL A 382 -14.04 -20.19 23.16
CA VAL A 382 -12.68 -19.97 23.71
C VAL A 382 -12.01 -18.89 22.86
N PHE A 383 -11.33 -17.96 23.50
CA PHE A 383 -10.65 -16.85 22.84
C PHE A 383 -9.24 -16.69 23.41
N HIS A 384 -8.30 -17.52 22.94
CA HIS A 384 -6.85 -17.49 23.24
C HIS A 384 -6.48 -17.12 24.69
N GLY A 385 -7.15 -17.75 25.67
CA GLY A 385 -6.92 -17.51 27.09
C GLY A 385 -7.44 -16.18 27.64
N LYS A 386 -8.00 -15.30 26.82
CA LYS A 386 -8.60 -14.02 27.26
C LYS A 386 -9.95 -14.25 27.92
N LYS A 387 -10.22 -13.51 28.98
CA LYS A 387 -11.53 -13.49 29.64
C LYS A 387 -12.51 -12.67 28.78
N GLY A 388 -13.60 -13.29 28.45
CA GLY A 388 -14.62 -12.70 27.57
C GLY A 388 -14.48 -13.17 26.14
N SER A 389 -15.62 -13.40 25.52
CA SER A 389 -15.69 -13.83 24.13
C SER A 389 -16.35 -12.76 23.31
N GLY A 390 -15.55 -11.98 22.62
CA GLY A 390 -16.04 -11.07 21.60
C GLY A 390 -16.56 -11.83 20.37
N LEU A 391 -17.22 -11.10 19.47
CA LEU A 391 -17.54 -11.61 18.15
C LEU A 391 -16.29 -11.53 17.27
N THR A 392 -16.10 -12.52 16.39
CA THR A 392 -15.04 -12.59 15.41
C THR A 392 -15.57 -12.78 14.00
N VAL A 393 -14.71 -12.62 13.00
CA VAL A 393 -15.05 -12.78 11.60
C VAL A 393 -14.33 -14.01 11.02
N ASP A 394 -15.02 -14.71 10.11
CA ASP A 394 -14.47 -15.89 9.44
C ASP A 394 -14.78 -15.85 7.94
N PHE A 395 -13.73 -15.91 7.11
CA PHE A 395 -13.81 -16.06 5.65
C PHE A 395 -12.49 -16.60 5.09
N SER A 396 -12.42 -16.79 3.78
CA SER A 396 -11.19 -16.99 3.03
C SER A 396 -11.04 -15.89 1.99
N LEU A 397 -9.82 -15.63 1.53
CA LEU A 397 -9.60 -14.70 0.45
C LEU A 397 -10.16 -15.24 -0.87
N LYS A 398 -10.53 -14.33 -1.78
CA LYS A 398 -10.86 -14.66 -3.15
C LYS A 398 -9.81 -15.59 -3.76
N ALA A 399 -10.25 -16.63 -4.46
CA ALA A 399 -9.34 -17.53 -5.17
C ALA A 399 -8.59 -16.77 -6.27
N GLY A 400 -7.32 -17.10 -6.45
CA GLY A 400 -6.42 -16.47 -7.42
C GLY A 400 -5.18 -15.86 -6.76
N PRO A 401 -4.48 -14.97 -7.48
CA PRO A 401 -3.20 -14.42 -7.04
C PRO A 401 -3.29 -13.71 -5.68
N ILE A 402 -2.31 -13.98 -4.81
CA ILE A 402 -2.13 -13.32 -3.51
C ILE A 402 -0.68 -12.89 -3.32
N THR A 403 -0.49 -11.90 -2.48
CA THR A 403 0.84 -11.42 -2.06
C THR A 403 0.89 -11.27 -0.55
N MET A 404 1.95 -11.79 0.05
CA MET A 404 2.34 -11.54 1.43
C MET A 404 3.36 -10.40 1.45
N LEU A 405 3.14 -9.39 2.29
CA LEU A 405 4.10 -8.32 2.57
C LEU A 405 4.43 -8.33 4.05
N GLY A 406 5.68 -8.62 4.35
CA GLY A 406 6.22 -8.44 5.69
C GLY A 406 7.12 -7.22 5.77
N LEU A 407 7.04 -6.51 6.89
CA LEU A 407 7.89 -5.40 7.26
C LEU A 407 8.68 -5.77 8.50
N SER A 408 10.00 -5.82 8.39
CA SER A 408 10.89 -6.11 9.52
C SER A 408 11.91 -4.99 9.72
N SER A 409 12.55 -5.00 10.88
CA SER A 409 13.71 -4.15 11.17
C SER A 409 14.89 -4.99 11.63
N ASP A 410 16.10 -4.58 11.24
CA ASP A 410 17.35 -5.18 11.73
C ASP A 410 17.79 -4.62 13.08
N VAL A 411 18.96 -5.05 13.57
CA VAL A 411 19.51 -4.62 14.85
C VAL A 411 19.86 -3.12 14.89
N ASP A 412 20.09 -2.50 13.74
CA ASP A 412 20.42 -1.08 13.58
C ASP A 412 19.15 -0.22 13.36
N GLY A 413 17.96 -0.84 13.39
CA GLY A 413 16.67 -0.18 13.15
C GLY A 413 16.42 0.19 11.70
N ASN A 414 17.07 -0.46 10.74
CA ASN A 414 16.77 -0.30 9.33
C ASN A 414 15.63 -1.23 8.94
N TYR A 415 14.65 -0.69 8.23
CA TYR A 415 13.48 -1.44 7.78
C TYR A 415 13.71 -2.08 6.42
N SER A 416 13.03 -3.21 6.18
CA SER A 416 13.07 -3.93 4.91
C SER A 416 11.70 -4.56 4.60
N PHE A 417 11.41 -4.74 3.30
CA PHE A 417 10.28 -5.52 2.82
C PHE A 417 10.72 -6.93 2.44
N SER A 418 10.00 -7.93 2.95
CA SER A 418 10.02 -9.29 2.40
C SER A 418 8.67 -9.60 1.77
N VAL A 419 8.69 -10.13 0.55
CA VAL A 419 7.48 -10.35 -0.25
C VAL A 419 7.47 -11.78 -0.78
N ALA A 420 6.32 -12.42 -0.71
CA ALA A 420 6.07 -13.69 -1.41
C ALA A 420 4.77 -13.59 -2.21
N GLU A 421 4.79 -14.14 -3.42
CA GLU A 421 3.62 -14.26 -4.28
C GLU A 421 3.18 -15.71 -4.35
N GLY A 422 1.88 -15.93 -4.32
CA GLY A 422 1.27 -17.25 -4.38
C GLY A 422 -0.15 -17.19 -4.88
N GLU A 423 -0.88 -18.28 -4.67
CA GLU A 423 -2.27 -18.43 -5.10
C GLU A 423 -3.16 -18.80 -3.92
N SER A 424 -4.26 -18.09 -3.72
CA SER A 424 -5.35 -18.52 -2.86
C SER A 424 -6.13 -19.63 -3.55
N GLN A 425 -6.17 -20.79 -2.94
CA GLN A 425 -6.89 -21.96 -3.47
C GLN A 425 -8.16 -22.26 -2.67
N LYS A 426 -9.20 -22.71 -3.38
CA LYS A 426 -10.39 -23.25 -2.73
C LYS A 426 -10.10 -24.62 -2.11
N GLY A 427 -10.81 -24.96 -1.06
CA GLY A 427 -10.70 -26.27 -0.43
C GLY A 427 -11.13 -26.25 1.03
N ILE A 428 -10.95 -27.38 1.70
CA ILE A 428 -11.28 -27.53 3.10
C ILE A 428 -10.24 -26.76 3.95
N LYS A 429 -10.72 -26.03 4.94
CA LYS A 429 -9.88 -25.35 5.95
C LYS A 429 -10.19 -25.87 7.35
N PRO A 430 -9.24 -25.79 8.29
CA PRO A 430 -9.50 -26.12 9.68
C PRO A 430 -10.67 -25.30 10.27
N GLN A 431 -11.52 -25.97 11.04
CA GLN A 431 -12.67 -25.33 11.72
C GLN A 431 -12.23 -24.86 13.12
N ASN A 432 -11.35 -23.88 13.17
CA ASN A 432 -10.81 -23.34 14.43
C ASN A 432 -11.33 -21.94 14.77
N GLY A 433 -12.22 -21.40 13.96
CA GLY A 433 -12.84 -20.10 14.20
C GLY A 433 -12.08 -18.90 13.65
N ASN A 434 -10.94 -19.11 13.02
CA ASN A 434 -10.10 -18.04 12.50
C ASN A 434 -10.35 -17.82 11.00
N THR A 435 -10.18 -16.58 10.55
CA THR A 435 -10.06 -16.28 9.12
C THR A 435 -8.80 -16.91 8.58
N GLN A 436 -8.95 -17.85 7.65
CA GLN A 436 -7.81 -18.57 7.05
C GLN A 436 -7.99 -18.76 5.56
N THR A 437 -6.89 -18.71 4.85
CA THR A 437 -6.80 -18.92 3.39
C THR A 437 -5.81 -20.04 3.09
N ARG A 438 -6.14 -20.87 2.14
CA ARG A 438 -5.27 -21.91 1.60
C ARG A 438 -4.30 -21.26 0.63
N GLY A 439 -3.07 -20.98 1.07
CA GLY A 439 -2.02 -20.36 0.26
C GLY A 439 -1.12 -21.42 -0.40
N TYR A 440 -1.03 -21.40 -1.72
CA TYR A 440 -0.05 -22.17 -2.48
C TYR A 440 1.09 -21.23 -2.91
N PHE A 441 2.31 -21.48 -2.42
CA PHE A 441 3.49 -20.65 -2.69
C PHE A 441 4.61 -21.41 -3.43
N GLY A 442 4.25 -22.50 -4.10
CA GLY A 442 5.19 -23.32 -4.86
C GLY A 442 5.06 -24.80 -4.55
N PRO A 443 5.84 -25.65 -5.24
CA PRO A 443 5.72 -27.10 -5.16
C PRO A 443 6.34 -27.72 -3.89
N ASN A 444 7.01 -26.95 -3.07
CA ASN A 444 7.62 -27.40 -1.82
C ASN A 444 7.28 -26.43 -0.66
N VAL A 445 6.21 -26.73 0.04
CA VAL A 445 5.73 -25.89 1.14
C VAL A 445 6.73 -25.78 2.30
N SER A 446 7.49 -26.84 2.59
CA SER A 446 8.51 -26.81 3.64
C SER A 446 9.62 -25.82 3.31
N GLU A 447 10.15 -25.89 2.09
CA GLU A 447 11.18 -24.97 1.60
C GLU A 447 10.69 -23.51 1.61
N PHE A 448 9.46 -23.28 1.20
CA PHE A 448 8.85 -21.96 1.26
C PHE A 448 8.80 -21.40 2.70
N VAL A 449 8.31 -22.21 3.65
CA VAL A 449 8.24 -21.82 5.08
C VAL A 449 9.62 -21.55 5.65
N GLU A 450 10.62 -22.38 5.32
CA GLU A 450 12.01 -22.17 5.73
C GLU A 450 12.60 -20.88 5.16
N GLN A 451 12.41 -20.62 3.87
CA GLN A 451 12.90 -19.41 3.21
C GLN A 451 12.23 -18.14 3.77
N TRP A 452 10.91 -18.18 4.00
CA TRP A 452 10.19 -17.08 4.62
C TRP A 452 10.71 -16.83 6.03
N SER A 453 10.80 -17.85 6.86
CA SER A 453 11.22 -17.73 8.26
C SER A 453 12.67 -17.23 8.40
N THR A 454 13.57 -17.69 7.54
CA THR A 454 14.99 -17.28 7.55
C THR A 454 15.23 -15.92 6.88
N SER A 455 14.19 -15.28 6.33
CA SER A 455 14.31 -13.94 5.75
C SER A 455 14.50 -12.83 6.80
N GLY A 456 14.32 -13.14 8.08
CA GLY A 456 14.43 -12.18 9.18
C GLY A 456 13.17 -11.34 9.39
N ILE A 457 12.04 -11.81 8.86
CA ILE A 457 10.75 -11.12 8.94
C ILE A 457 10.06 -11.39 10.29
N ASN A 458 9.14 -10.49 10.69
CA ASN A 458 8.21 -10.77 11.76
C ASN A 458 7.33 -11.98 11.40
N HIS A 459 6.75 -12.64 12.40
CA HIS A 459 5.82 -13.73 12.13
C HIS A 459 4.51 -13.26 11.50
N HIS A 460 4.09 -12.00 11.70
CA HIS A 460 2.94 -11.40 11.02
C HIS A 460 3.31 -10.74 9.68
N PHE A 461 2.33 -10.67 8.79
CA PHE A 461 2.43 -10.00 7.50
C PHE A 461 1.05 -9.48 7.01
N SER A 462 1.07 -8.57 6.06
CA SER A 462 -0.13 -8.19 5.33
C SER A 462 -0.38 -9.19 4.21
N LEU A 463 -1.58 -9.79 4.19
CA LEU A 463 -2.04 -10.67 3.11
C LEU A 463 -2.98 -9.90 2.19
N SER A 464 -2.66 -9.82 0.90
CA SER A 464 -3.38 -9.03 -0.12
C SER A 464 -3.65 -9.82 -1.39
N ILE A 465 -4.55 -9.32 -2.25
CA ILE A 465 -4.87 -9.94 -3.54
C ILE A 465 -3.99 -9.38 -4.66
N GLY A 466 -3.76 -10.22 -5.69
CA GLY A 466 -2.92 -9.90 -6.84
C GLY A 466 -1.45 -10.30 -6.65
N HIS A 467 -0.69 -10.32 -7.75
CA HIS A 467 0.77 -10.41 -7.74
C HIS A 467 1.34 -8.99 -7.74
N ASN A 468 1.90 -8.55 -6.61
CA ASN A 468 2.27 -7.17 -6.34
C ASN A 468 3.77 -6.96 -6.05
N ALA A 469 4.62 -7.98 -6.25
CA ALA A 469 6.05 -7.87 -5.92
C ALA A 469 6.73 -6.72 -6.67
N SER A 470 6.50 -6.57 -7.97
CA SER A 470 7.04 -5.45 -8.77
C SER A 470 6.64 -4.08 -8.23
N LEU A 471 5.37 -3.93 -7.85
CA LEU A 471 4.84 -2.68 -7.29
C LEU A 471 5.48 -2.37 -5.92
N LEU A 472 5.63 -3.38 -5.07
CA LEU A 472 6.25 -3.24 -3.74
C LEU A 472 7.76 -2.99 -3.83
N GLU A 473 8.45 -3.57 -4.81
CA GLU A 473 9.86 -3.28 -5.10
C GLU A 473 10.07 -1.83 -5.51
N LYS A 474 9.20 -1.28 -6.38
CA LYS A 474 9.24 0.13 -6.76
C LYS A 474 9.05 1.05 -5.54
N LEU A 475 8.12 0.72 -4.66
CA LEU A 475 7.92 1.47 -3.42
C LEU A 475 9.13 1.36 -2.48
N ALA A 476 9.68 0.16 -2.26
CA ALA A 476 10.88 -0.04 -1.45
C ALA A 476 12.06 0.76 -1.97
N THR A 477 12.24 0.79 -3.30
CA THR A 477 13.28 1.60 -3.95
C THR A 477 13.11 3.09 -3.68
N THR A 478 11.87 3.62 -3.73
CA THR A 478 11.60 5.04 -3.42
C THR A 478 11.82 5.38 -1.96
N LEU A 479 11.57 4.45 -1.06
CA LEU A 479 11.82 4.58 0.38
C LEU A 479 13.29 4.33 0.76
N ASN A 480 14.10 3.90 -0.21
CA ASN A 480 15.49 3.50 -0.01
C ASN A 480 15.65 2.42 1.08
N ILE A 481 14.76 1.42 1.08
CA ILE A 481 14.81 0.26 1.96
C ILE A 481 15.07 -1.02 1.17
N PRO A 482 15.74 -2.03 1.77
CA PRO A 482 15.92 -3.33 1.15
C PRO A 482 14.60 -4.02 0.79
N PHE A 483 14.63 -4.74 -0.33
CA PHE A 483 13.52 -5.56 -0.81
C PHE A 483 14.01 -6.99 -1.05
N LYS A 484 13.29 -7.98 -0.52
CA LYS A 484 13.58 -9.40 -0.71
C LYS A 484 12.33 -10.12 -1.20
N GLN A 485 12.39 -10.71 -2.38
CA GLN A 485 11.36 -11.60 -2.87
C GLN A 485 11.70 -13.05 -2.52
N ILE A 486 10.78 -13.73 -1.82
CA ILE A 486 10.84 -15.15 -1.48
C ILE A 486 10.11 -15.90 -2.61
N ARG A 487 10.70 -16.98 -3.11
CA ARG A 487 10.17 -17.76 -4.24
C ARG A 487 10.16 -19.25 -3.96
#